data_dbedf6a443b3df27bce4eeb8d87d546b
#
_entry.id   dbedf6a443b3df27bce4eeb8d87d546b
#
_cell.length_a   1.000
_cell.length_b   1.000
_cell.length_c   1.000
_cell.angle_alpha   90.00
_cell.angle_beta   90.00
_cell.angle_gamma   90.00
#
_symmetry.space_group_name_H-M   'P 1'
#
loop_
_entity.id
_entity.type
_entity.pdbx_description
1 polymer ?
#
loop_
_entity_poly.entity_id
_entity_poly.type
_entity_poly.pdbx_seq_one_letter_code
_entity_poly.pdbx_strand_id
1 'polypeptide(L)'
;VDVSIVTANIFTFVLNNIYICLLLKTVNYYNSIKNYTIVRIGNKKFDEIVLSRLFSTDILTIVIGYIFPMFLYFNNFYSHYHYATFVAIQYILFTLYMIIIFLYMKITNKYLKALILLIPFVINMSTQILFFQFYY
;
A
#
# COMPACT_ATOMS: atom_id res chain seq x y z
N VAL A 1 -0.03 29.19 3.36
CA VAL A 1 -0.11 27.72 3.23
C VAL A 1 -1.39 27.40 2.46
N ASP A 2 -1.23 26.75 1.32
CA ASP A 2 -2.39 26.43 0.48
C ASP A 2 -3.17 25.26 1.12
N VAL A 3 -4.38 25.51 1.57
CA VAL A 3 -5.24 24.54 2.26
C VAL A 3 -5.45 23.27 1.40
N SER A 4 -5.42 23.41 0.07
CA SER A 4 -5.56 22.29 -0.87
C SER A 4 -4.40 21.29 -0.77
N ILE A 5 -3.18 21.76 -0.54
CA ILE A 5 -1.99 20.90 -0.40
C ILE A 5 -2.01 20.14 0.93
N VAL A 6 -2.41 20.83 2.00
CA VAL A 6 -2.54 20.19 3.34
C VAL A 6 -3.59 19.08 3.31
N THR A 7 -4.75 19.37 2.70
CA THR A 7 -5.83 18.38 2.59
C THR A 7 -5.43 17.19 1.72
N ALA A 8 -4.70 17.42 0.62
CA ALA A 8 -4.19 16.35 -0.24
C ALA A 8 -3.19 15.45 0.50
N ASN A 9 -2.30 16.00 1.31
CA ASN A 9 -1.34 15.23 2.11
C ASN A 9 -2.03 14.41 3.20
N ILE A 10 -3.02 14.97 3.89
CA ILE A 10 -3.81 14.25 4.89
C ILE A 10 -4.57 13.10 4.22
N PHE A 11 -5.19 13.35 3.07
CA PHE A 11 -5.90 12.32 2.31
C PHE A 11 -4.97 11.17 1.92
N THR A 12 -3.79 11.48 1.37
CA THR A 12 -2.78 10.48 0.98
C THR A 12 -2.30 9.67 2.19
N PHE A 13 -2.04 10.33 3.32
CA PHE A 13 -1.65 9.66 4.55
C PHE A 13 -2.71 8.67 5.03
N VAL A 14 -3.95 9.09 5.08
CA VAL A 14 -5.08 8.24 5.52
C VAL A 14 -5.28 7.08 4.55
N LEU A 15 -5.26 7.33 3.24
CA LEU A 15 -5.44 6.30 2.22
C LEU A 15 -4.34 5.23 2.29
N ASN A 16 -3.08 5.64 2.46
CA ASN A 16 -1.96 4.72 2.59
C ASN A 16 -2.08 3.86 3.84
N ASN A 17 -2.52 4.42 4.97
CA ASN A 17 -2.77 3.64 6.18
C ASN A 17 -3.93 2.65 6.02
N ILE A 18 -5.01 3.05 5.36
CA ILE A 18 -6.12 2.14 5.03
C ILE A 18 -5.63 0.99 4.15
N TYR A 19 -4.81 1.27 3.15
CA TYR A 19 -4.21 0.25 2.29
C TYR A 19 -3.35 -0.75 3.07
N ILE A 20 -2.47 -0.28 3.96
CA ILE A 20 -1.66 -1.14 4.83
C ILE A 20 -2.56 -2.05 5.69
N CYS A 21 -3.63 -1.49 6.27
CA CYS A 21 -4.59 -2.28 7.06
C CYS A 21 -5.32 -3.34 6.21
N LEU A 22 -5.67 -3.03 4.96
CA LEU A 22 -6.28 -3.99 4.04
C LEU A 22 -5.32 -5.13 3.69
N LEU A 23 -4.04 -4.83 3.44
CA LEU A 23 -3.02 -5.84 3.21
C LEU A 23 -2.86 -6.76 4.42
N LEU A 24 -2.79 -6.19 5.63
CA LEU A 24 -2.70 -6.97 6.87
C LEU A 24 -3.91 -7.87 7.10
N LYS A 25 -5.11 -7.35 6.85
CA LYS A 25 -6.34 -8.15 6.93
C LYS A 25 -6.30 -9.34 5.98
N THR A 26 -5.88 -9.11 4.74
CA THR A 26 -5.75 -10.14 3.72
C THR A 26 -4.73 -11.21 4.13
N VAL A 27 -3.54 -10.80 4.57
CA VAL A 27 -2.49 -11.72 5.00
C VAL A 27 -2.91 -12.52 6.24
N ASN A 28 -3.55 -11.89 7.22
CA ASN A 28 -4.03 -12.58 8.41
C ASN A 28 -5.10 -13.62 8.07
N TYR A 29 -5.98 -13.33 7.13
CA TYR A 29 -6.96 -14.30 6.63
C TYR A 29 -6.27 -15.52 6.02
N TYR A 30 -5.33 -15.33 5.09
CA TYR A 30 -4.61 -16.44 4.47
C TYR A 30 -3.74 -17.21 5.47
N ASN A 31 -3.17 -16.52 6.45
CA ASN A 31 -2.38 -17.17 7.50
C ASN A 31 -3.24 -18.09 8.38
N SER A 32 -4.50 -17.73 8.63
CA SER A 32 -5.43 -18.57 9.41
C SER A 32 -5.81 -19.87 8.70
N ILE A 33 -5.88 -19.88 7.37
CA ILE A 33 -6.23 -21.06 6.55
C ILE A 33 -5.03 -21.81 6.00
N LYS A 34 -3.81 -21.29 6.23
CA LYS A 34 -2.56 -21.77 5.63
C LYS A 34 -2.38 -23.28 5.77
N ASN A 35 -2.52 -23.82 6.98
CA ASN A 35 -2.25 -25.22 7.25
C ASN A 35 -3.19 -26.17 6.47
N TYR A 36 -4.45 -25.81 6.33
CA TYR A 36 -5.43 -26.60 5.58
C TYR A 36 -5.21 -26.51 4.06
N THR A 37 -4.84 -25.33 3.59
CA THR A 37 -4.72 -25.05 2.16
C THR A 37 -3.43 -25.65 1.59
N ILE A 38 -2.31 -25.55 2.31
CA ILE A 38 -1.01 -26.06 1.87
C ILE A 38 -1.04 -27.57 1.67
N VAL A 39 -1.75 -28.31 2.51
CA VAL A 39 -1.90 -29.79 2.38
C VAL A 39 -2.55 -30.14 1.04
N ARG A 40 -3.46 -29.31 0.53
CA ARG A 40 -4.20 -29.55 -0.71
C ARG A 40 -3.49 -29.09 -1.98
N ILE A 41 -2.84 -27.93 -1.94
CA ILE A 41 -2.32 -27.28 -3.15
C ILE A 41 -0.80 -27.06 -3.15
N GLY A 42 -0.13 -27.30 -2.04
CA GLY A 42 1.31 -27.08 -1.85
C GLY A 42 1.69 -25.63 -1.54
N ASN A 43 2.89 -25.46 -0.98
CA ASN A 43 3.39 -24.17 -0.52
C ASN A 43 3.52 -23.13 -1.66
N LYS A 44 4.09 -23.55 -2.79
CA LYS A 44 4.36 -22.63 -3.92
C LYS A 44 3.07 -22.05 -4.48
N LYS A 45 2.08 -22.90 -4.72
CA LYS A 45 0.78 -22.47 -5.27
C LYS A 45 0.00 -21.61 -4.26
N PHE A 46 0.13 -21.89 -2.97
CA PHE A 46 -0.45 -21.05 -1.93
C PHE A 46 0.15 -19.64 -1.95
N ASP A 47 1.48 -19.51 -2.03
CA ASP A 47 2.17 -18.22 -2.11
C ASP A 47 1.78 -17.42 -3.37
N GLU A 48 1.66 -18.09 -4.52
CA GLU A 48 1.19 -17.47 -5.76
C GLU A 48 -0.23 -16.89 -5.61
N ILE A 49 -1.14 -17.61 -4.96
CA ILE A 49 -2.51 -17.14 -4.70
C ILE A 49 -2.50 -15.91 -3.78
N VAL A 50 -1.72 -15.95 -2.69
CA VAL A 50 -1.62 -14.83 -1.75
C VAL A 50 -1.05 -13.59 -2.44
N LEU A 51 0.06 -13.74 -3.17
CA LEU A 51 0.66 -12.64 -3.93
C LEU A 51 -0.28 -12.05 -4.98
N SER A 52 -0.99 -12.89 -5.72
CA SER A 52 -1.99 -12.45 -6.70
C SER A 52 -3.10 -11.63 -6.03
N ARG A 53 -3.53 -12.02 -4.85
CA ARG A 53 -4.57 -11.31 -4.10
C ARG A 53 -4.07 -9.97 -3.56
N LEU A 54 -2.86 -9.94 -3.03
CA LEU A 54 -2.23 -8.70 -2.57
C LEU A 54 -2.02 -7.71 -3.72
N PHE A 55 -1.55 -8.18 -4.87
CA PHE A 55 -1.37 -7.39 -6.07
C PHE A 55 -2.69 -6.84 -6.62
N SER A 56 -3.74 -7.65 -6.60
CA SER A 56 -5.10 -7.22 -6.96
C SER A 56 -5.62 -6.09 -6.04
N THR A 57 -5.34 -6.18 -4.74
CA THR A 57 -5.67 -5.12 -3.76
C THR A 57 -4.88 -3.85 -4.05
N ASP A 58 -3.60 -3.96 -4.44
CA ASP A 58 -2.74 -2.85 -4.82
C ASP A 58 -3.32 -2.08 -6.01
N ILE A 59 -3.57 -2.77 -7.12
CA ILE A 59 -4.15 -2.17 -8.33
C ILE A 59 -5.50 -1.50 -8.02
N LEU A 60 -6.37 -2.17 -7.29
CA LEU A 60 -7.70 -1.67 -6.99
C LEU A 60 -7.65 -0.40 -6.13
N THR A 61 -6.74 -0.35 -5.16
CA THR A 61 -6.57 0.84 -4.32
C THR A 61 -6.00 2.02 -5.09
N ILE A 62 -5.04 1.78 -5.99
CA ILE A 62 -4.48 2.82 -6.87
C ILE A 62 -5.57 3.37 -7.81
N VAL A 63 -6.34 2.51 -8.43
CA VAL A 63 -7.40 2.91 -9.35
C VAL A 63 -8.46 3.74 -8.65
N ILE A 64 -8.99 3.26 -7.54
CA ILE A 64 -10.06 3.94 -6.81
C ILE A 64 -9.55 5.18 -6.06
N GLY A 65 -8.38 5.09 -5.42
CA GLY A 65 -7.86 6.13 -4.55
C GLY A 65 -7.16 7.27 -5.29
N TYR A 66 -6.53 7.00 -6.43
CA TYR A 66 -5.69 7.98 -7.12
C TYR A 66 -6.10 8.25 -8.57
N ILE A 67 -6.35 7.21 -9.37
CA ILE A 67 -6.67 7.40 -10.80
C ILE A 67 -8.08 7.97 -10.98
N PHE A 68 -9.06 7.45 -10.28
CA PHE A 68 -10.44 7.93 -10.38
C PHE A 68 -10.60 9.39 -9.93
N PRO A 69 -10.04 9.86 -8.81
CA PRO A 69 -10.04 11.28 -8.46
C PRO A 69 -9.33 12.17 -9.48
N MET A 70 -8.28 11.68 -10.14
CA MET A 70 -7.60 12.41 -11.20
C MET A 70 -8.56 12.84 -12.32
N PHE A 71 -9.42 11.95 -12.78
CA PHE A 71 -10.40 12.24 -13.82
C PHE A 71 -11.50 13.20 -13.37
N LEU A 72 -11.83 13.22 -12.08
CA LEU A 72 -12.87 14.08 -11.53
C LEU A 72 -12.42 15.53 -11.30
N TYR A 73 -11.18 15.74 -10.88
CA TYR A 73 -10.71 17.01 -10.33
C TYR A 73 -9.72 17.76 -11.21
N PHE A 74 -9.08 17.11 -12.20
CA PHE A 74 -8.03 17.74 -13.01
C PHE A 74 -8.47 17.89 -14.47
N ASN A 75 -8.73 19.14 -14.88
CA ASN A 75 -9.13 19.46 -16.25
C ASN A 75 -7.97 19.91 -17.15
N ASN A 76 -6.78 20.21 -16.62
CA ASN A 76 -5.64 20.73 -17.37
C ASN A 76 -4.56 19.66 -17.61
N PHE A 77 -4.06 19.56 -18.84
CA PHE A 77 -3.03 18.57 -19.23
C PHE A 77 -1.74 18.69 -18.40
N TYR A 78 -1.30 19.90 -18.03
CA TYR A 78 -0.10 20.11 -17.21
C TYR A 78 -0.25 19.57 -15.79
N SER A 79 -1.40 19.77 -15.17
CA SER A 79 -1.70 19.19 -13.86
C SER A 79 -1.80 17.66 -13.89
N HIS A 80 -2.25 17.08 -15.01
CA HIS A 80 -2.29 15.63 -15.19
C HIS A 80 -0.90 15.00 -15.22
N TYR A 81 0.09 15.64 -15.83
CA TYR A 81 1.46 15.12 -15.87
C TYR A 81 2.08 15.05 -14.47
N HIS A 82 2.01 16.12 -13.70
CA HIS A 82 2.53 16.15 -12.32
C HIS A 82 1.80 15.18 -11.41
N TYR A 83 0.50 15.06 -11.56
CA TYR A 83 -0.29 14.09 -10.81
C TYR A 83 0.04 12.65 -11.22
N ALA A 84 0.27 12.37 -12.47
CA ALA A 84 0.66 11.05 -12.95
C ALA A 84 2.01 10.60 -12.37
N THR A 85 3.00 11.50 -12.27
CA THR A 85 4.29 11.20 -11.59
C THR A 85 4.09 10.90 -10.11
N PHE A 86 3.22 11.63 -9.44
CA PHE A 86 2.86 11.37 -8.04
C PHE A 86 2.20 9.99 -7.87
N VAL A 87 1.24 9.65 -8.73
CA VAL A 87 0.58 8.33 -8.71
C VAL A 87 1.58 7.20 -8.96
N ALA A 88 2.55 7.38 -9.87
CA ALA A 88 3.61 6.41 -10.10
C ALA A 88 4.47 6.17 -8.85
N ILE A 89 4.81 7.23 -8.12
CA ILE A 89 5.54 7.12 -6.84
C ILE A 89 4.70 6.38 -5.79
N GLN A 90 3.41 6.67 -5.69
CA GLN A 90 2.52 5.96 -4.76
C GLN A 90 2.40 4.47 -5.12
N TYR A 91 2.36 4.13 -6.40
CA TYR A 91 2.35 2.75 -6.85
C TYR A 91 3.63 1.99 -6.43
N ILE A 92 4.80 2.62 -6.57
CA ILE A 92 6.07 2.04 -6.11
C ILE A 92 6.05 1.82 -4.58
N LEU A 93 5.55 2.78 -3.82
CA LEU A 93 5.41 2.65 -2.37
C LEU A 93 4.46 1.52 -1.98
N PHE A 94 3.34 1.38 -2.68
CA PHE A 94 2.36 0.32 -2.41
C PHE A 94 2.92 -1.07 -2.70
N THR A 95 3.64 -1.24 -3.82
CA THR A 95 4.32 -2.51 -4.11
C THR A 95 5.37 -2.84 -3.06
N LEU A 96 6.07 -1.84 -2.53
CA LEU A 96 7.02 -2.02 -1.43
C LEU A 96 6.32 -2.45 -0.13
N TYR A 97 5.20 -1.82 0.23
CA TYR A 97 4.40 -2.25 1.38
C TYR A 97 3.87 -3.68 1.21
N MET A 98 3.42 -4.04 0.01
CA MET A 98 2.96 -5.39 -0.32
C MET A 98 4.06 -6.42 -0.08
N ILE A 99 5.28 -6.16 -0.53
CA ILE A 99 6.43 -7.05 -0.34
C ILE A 99 6.75 -7.21 1.15
N ILE A 100 6.80 -6.11 1.90
CA ILE A 100 7.09 -6.14 3.34
C ILE A 100 6.03 -6.95 4.09
N ILE A 101 4.76 -6.76 3.78
CA ILE A 101 3.65 -7.48 4.42
C ILE A 101 3.63 -8.96 4.02
N PHE A 102 4.02 -9.28 2.79
CA PHE A 102 4.20 -10.67 2.39
C PHE A 102 5.34 -11.36 3.17
N LEU A 103 6.46 -10.66 3.36
CA LEU A 103 7.56 -11.15 4.21
C LEU A 103 7.11 -11.31 5.67
N TYR A 104 6.31 -10.39 6.20
CA TYR A 104 5.70 -10.51 7.52
C TYR A 104 4.94 -11.83 7.69
N MET A 105 4.23 -12.29 6.67
CA MET A 105 3.53 -13.58 6.70
C MET A 105 4.48 -14.77 6.86
N LYS A 106 5.70 -14.68 6.29
CA LYS A 106 6.69 -15.76 6.30
C LYS A 106 7.45 -15.91 7.61
N ILE A 107 7.49 -14.87 8.43
CA ILE A 107 8.29 -14.81 9.64
C ILE A 107 7.55 -15.48 10.80
N THR A 108 8.27 -16.35 11.52
CA THR A 108 7.74 -17.05 12.70
C THR A 108 8.09 -16.37 14.02
N ASN A 109 9.23 -15.64 14.08
CA ASN A 109 9.66 -14.97 15.29
C ASN A 109 8.75 -13.75 15.61
N LYS A 110 8.11 -13.77 16.79
CA LYS A 110 7.14 -12.74 17.21
C LYS A 110 7.74 -11.31 17.27
N TYR A 111 8.99 -11.17 17.73
CA TYR A 111 9.65 -9.87 17.85
C TYR A 111 9.99 -9.29 16.47
N LEU A 112 10.56 -10.12 15.60
CA LEU A 112 10.89 -9.74 14.24
C LEU A 112 9.62 -9.41 13.44
N LYS A 113 8.56 -10.15 13.67
CA LYS A 113 7.25 -9.94 13.07
C LYS A 113 6.67 -8.57 13.46
N ALA A 114 6.76 -8.21 14.75
CA ALA A 114 6.32 -6.89 15.22
C ALA A 114 7.15 -5.74 14.63
N LEU A 115 8.48 -5.90 14.52
CA LEU A 115 9.35 -4.91 13.90
C LEU A 115 9.00 -4.69 12.42
N ILE A 116 8.83 -5.76 11.66
CA ILE A 116 8.49 -5.66 10.23
C ILE A 116 7.12 -5.03 10.02
N LEU A 117 6.16 -5.27 10.92
CA LEU A 117 4.85 -4.63 10.88
C LEU A 117 4.93 -3.09 10.98
N LEU A 118 5.88 -2.56 11.76
CA LEU A 118 6.04 -1.12 11.94
C LEU A 118 6.67 -0.43 10.71
N ILE A 119 7.44 -1.14 9.89
CA ILE A 119 8.18 -0.57 8.76
C ILE A 119 7.26 0.17 7.77
N PRO A 120 6.13 -0.37 7.28
CA PRO A 120 5.25 0.34 6.36
C PRO A 120 4.71 1.65 6.94
N PHE A 121 4.37 1.67 8.22
CA PHE A 121 3.87 2.87 8.88
C PHE A 121 4.95 3.94 9.03
N VAL A 122 6.18 3.54 9.39
CA VAL A 122 7.32 4.46 9.47
C VAL A 122 7.66 5.03 8.10
N ILE A 123 7.68 4.22 7.05
CA ILE A 123 7.92 4.68 5.67
C ILE A 123 6.82 5.67 5.25
N ASN A 124 5.55 5.36 5.53
CA ASN A 124 4.45 6.26 5.19
C ASN A 124 4.58 7.61 5.91
N MET A 125 4.89 7.61 7.21
CA MET A 125 5.14 8.84 7.97
C MET A 125 6.31 9.65 7.39
N SER A 126 7.44 8.98 7.12
CA SER A 126 8.65 9.62 6.60
C SER A 126 8.42 10.24 5.21
N THR A 127 7.72 9.54 4.32
CA THR A 127 7.39 10.05 2.98
C THR A 127 6.48 11.26 3.05
N GLN A 128 5.50 11.29 3.95
CA GLN A 128 4.62 12.45 4.13
C GLN A 128 5.38 13.67 4.67
N ILE A 129 6.30 13.48 5.60
CA ILE A 129 7.15 14.57 6.11
C ILE A 129 8.04 15.13 5.00
N LEU A 130 8.66 14.26 4.17
CA LEU A 130 9.49 14.69 3.04
C LEU A 130 8.65 15.45 2.01
N PHE A 131 7.49 14.96 1.62
CA PHE A 131 6.60 15.67 0.70
C PHE A 131 6.21 17.04 1.26
N PHE A 132 5.93 17.12 2.56
CA PHE A 132 5.60 18.39 3.20
C PHE A 132 6.77 19.38 3.13
N GLN A 133 8.02 18.93 3.36
CA GLN A 133 9.21 19.78 3.28
C GLN A 133 9.56 20.24 1.86
N PHE A 134 9.27 19.44 0.83
CA PHE A 134 9.53 19.82 -0.56
C PHE A 134 8.51 20.80 -1.13
N TYR A 135 7.31 20.87 -0.58
CA TYR A 135 6.24 21.77 -1.04
C TYR A 135 6.10 23.04 -0.20
N TYR A 136 6.87 23.18 0.86
CA TYR A 136 6.91 24.34 1.76
C TYR A 136 8.32 24.88 1.96
#